data_4ed4bc6a20d1119fa4512040c51c9e3e
#
_entry.id   4ed4bc6a20d1119fa4512040c51c9e3e
#
_cell.length_a   1.000
_cell.length_b   1.000
_cell.length_c   1.000
_cell.angle_alpha   90.00
_cell.angle_beta   90.00
_cell.angle_gamma   90.00
#
_symmetry.space_group_name_H-M   'P 1'
#
loop_
_entity.id
_entity.type
_entity.pdbx_description
1 polymer ?
#
loop_
_entity_poly.entity_id
_entity_poly.type
_entity_poly.pdbx_seq_one_letter_code
_entity_poly.pdbx_strand_id
1 'polypeptide(L)'
;MAIANRPLSDWLGAEAELILNTQPRVSRERLHLPNAHVVDRFSLSDRNPQVLRSIQQMYGSGRLANTGYLSILPVDQGIEHSAAHSFAPNPDYFDSEAIVELAVEAGCNAVCSTLGVLGSVARKWAHRIPFMVKVNHNQLLTAPNVHEQILFASVDQAWDMGAVAIGATIYFGSDDCNRELQQIAALFEHAHDRGLATVLWCYLRNPIFKQPEADYHLSADLTGQAVHLGVTIGADIIKQKLPANNGGYPAVAKALGQSFGMTDDRIYSELS
;
A
#
# COMPACT_ATOMS: atom_id res chain seq x y z
N MET A 1 -13.95 4.80 -25.62
CA MET A 1 -15.15 3.95 -25.60
C MET A 1 -15.94 4.24 -24.32
N ALA A 2 -17.25 4.39 -24.43
CA ALA A 2 -18.10 4.90 -23.34
C ALA A 2 -18.23 3.92 -22.16
N ILE A 3 -17.36 4.07 -21.16
CA ILE A 3 -17.50 3.42 -19.83
C ILE A 3 -18.54 4.18 -18.98
N ALA A 4 -18.97 5.36 -19.42
CA ALA A 4 -19.63 6.37 -18.58
C ALA A 4 -21.09 6.12 -18.21
N ASN A 5 -21.77 5.09 -18.70
CA ASN A 5 -23.24 4.93 -18.49
C ASN A 5 -23.73 3.53 -18.11
N ARG A 6 -22.87 2.65 -17.62
CA ARG A 6 -23.37 1.39 -17.05
C ARG A 6 -23.79 1.61 -15.59
N PRO A 7 -24.99 1.17 -15.19
CA PRO A 7 -25.39 1.20 -13.79
C PRO A 7 -24.43 0.39 -12.93
N LEU A 8 -24.25 0.79 -11.68
CA LEU A 8 -23.34 0.13 -10.76
C LEU A 8 -23.66 -1.36 -10.57
N SER A 9 -24.94 -1.70 -10.63
CA SER A 9 -25.44 -3.07 -10.59
C SER A 9 -24.85 -3.97 -11.68
N ASP A 10 -24.62 -3.44 -12.88
CA ASP A 10 -24.05 -4.22 -13.99
C ASP A 10 -22.59 -4.58 -13.78
N TRP A 11 -21.87 -3.76 -12.99
CA TRP A 11 -20.50 -4.00 -12.61
C TRP A 11 -20.35 -4.97 -11.45
N LEU A 12 -21.32 -4.95 -10.53
CA LEU A 12 -21.33 -5.78 -9.32
C LEU A 12 -21.95 -7.17 -9.58
N GLY A 13 -22.63 -7.35 -10.72
CA GLY A 13 -23.19 -8.64 -11.10
C GLY A 13 -24.22 -9.17 -10.10
N ALA A 14 -24.20 -10.48 -9.86
CA ALA A 14 -25.18 -11.15 -8.99
C ALA A 14 -25.15 -10.70 -7.53
N GLU A 15 -24.06 -10.11 -7.07
CA GLU A 15 -23.90 -9.61 -5.70
C GLU A 15 -24.31 -8.14 -5.53
N ALA A 16 -24.76 -7.49 -6.62
CA ALA A 16 -25.07 -6.07 -6.63
C ALA A 16 -26.05 -5.66 -5.52
N GLU A 17 -27.14 -6.40 -5.37
CA GLU A 17 -28.17 -6.09 -4.38
C GLU A 17 -27.66 -6.24 -2.95
N LEU A 18 -26.90 -7.30 -2.68
CA LEU A 18 -26.28 -7.52 -1.37
C LEU A 18 -25.30 -6.39 -1.03
N ILE A 19 -24.41 -6.02 -1.96
CA ILE A 19 -23.38 -5.02 -1.73
C ILE A 19 -23.99 -3.63 -1.58
N LEU A 20 -24.94 -3.25 -2.44
CA LEU A 20 -25.55 -1.91 -2.44
C LEU A 20 -26.47 -1.68 -1.25
N ASN A 21 -27.10 -2.74 -0.73
CA ASN A 21 -28.08 -2.67 0.36
C ASN A 21 -27.54 -3.18 1.70
N THR A 22 -26.24 -3.52 1.78
CA THR A 22 -25.60 -3.92 3.04
C THR A 22 -25.71 -2.81 4.07
N GLN A 23 -26.25 -3.15 5.23
CA GLN A 23 -26.25 -2.23 6.37
C GLN A 23 -24.91 -2.37 7.11
N PRO A 24 -24.11 -1.31 7.22
CA PRO A 24 -22.85 -1.36 7.94
C PRO A 24 -23.10 -1.61 9.43
N ARG A 25 -22.27 -2.47 10.05
CA ARG A 25 -22.36 -2.74 11.49
C ARG A 25 -21.90 -1.54 12.34
N VAL A 26 -21.06 -0.67 11.76
CA VAL A 26 -20.58 0.55 12.41
C VAL A 26 -21.35 1.73 11.81
N SER A 27 -22.00 2.51 12.66
CA SER A 27 -22.73 3.69 12.20
C SER A 27 -21.78 4.76 11.66
N ARG A 28 -22.26 5.56 10.69
CA ARG A 28 -21.44 6.61 10.06
C ARG A 28 -20.88 7.63 11.04
N GLU A 29 -21.62 7.91 12.12
CA GLU A 29 -21.22 8.86 13.16
C GLU A 29 -20.00 8.39 13.95
N ARG A 30 -19.74 7.08 13.98
CA ARG A 30 -18.58 6.48 14.63
C ARG A 30 -17.35 6.41 13.70
N LEU A 31 -17.48 6.79 12.42
CA LEU A 31 -16.40 6.74 11.46
C LEU A 31 -15.66 8.06 11.38
N HIS A 32 -14.34 8.02 11.46
CA HIS A 32 -13.47 9.15 11.17
C HIS A 32 -13.21 9.22 9.66
N LEU A 33 -14.20 9.71 8.91
CA LEU A 33 -14.07 9.82 7.46
C LEU A 33 -13.02 10.87 7.06
N PRO A 34 -12.25 10.62 5.99
CA PRO A 34 -11.32 11.61 5.45
C PRO A 34 -12.09 12.81 4.85
N ASN A 35 -11.39 13.92 4.68
CA ASN A 35 -11.92 15.15 4.11
C ASN A 35 -10.81 15.93 3.37
N ALA A 36 -11.15 17.09 2.83
CA ALA A 36 -10.23 17.94 2.07
C ALA A 36 -8.98 18.39 2.87
N HIS A 37 -9.07 18.37 4.20
CA HIS A 37 -8.00 18.83 5.10
C HIS A 37 -7.14 17.63 5.62
N VAL A 38 -7.09 16.52 4.91
CA VAL A 38 -6.35 15.33 5.35
C VAL A 38 -4.88 15.63 5.64
N VAL A 39 -4.25 16.54 4.89
CA VAL A 39 -2.84 16.91 5.08
C VAL A 39 -2.61 17.65 6.39
N ASP A 40 -3.62 18.33 6.92
CA ASP A 40 -3.51 19.01 8.21
C ASP A 40 -3.22 18.03 9.37
N ARG A 41 -3.55 16.75 9.21
CA ARG A 41 -3.19 15.70 10.17
C ARG A 41 -1.68 15.51 10.33
N PHE A 42 -0.91 15.83 9.30
CA PHE A 42 0.54 15.77 9.32
C PHE A 42 1.20 17.04 9.89
N SER A 43 0.45 18.12 10.08
CA SER A 43 0.97 19.39 10.59
C SER A 43 1.53 19.29 12.01
N LEU A 44 1.12 18.28 12.78
CA LEU A 44 1.61 17.99 14.13
C LEU A 44 2.72 16.93 14.13
N SER A 45 3.11 16.41 12.96
CA SER A 45 4.21 15.46 12.80
C SER A 45 5.55 16.19 12.63
N ASP A 46 6.62 15.43 12.59
CA ASP A 46 7.99 15.90 12.32
C ASP A 46 8.29 16.09 10.82
N ARG A 47 7.28 15.99 9.96
CA ARG A 47 7.44 16.13 8.49
C ARG A 47 7.78 17.55 8.11
N ASN A 48 8.83 17.71 7.29
CA ASN A 48 9.18 19.01 6.76
C ASN A 48 8.15 19.52 5.72
N PRO A 49 8.11 20.83 5.41
CA PRO A 49 7.12 21.40 4.50
C PRO A 49 7.14 20.80 3.08
N GLN A 50 8.28 20.28 2.62
CA GLN A 50 8.40 19.66 1.30
C GLN A 50 7.68 18.32 1.24
N VAL A 51 7.78 17.52 2.30
CA VAL A 51 7.01 16.27 2.45
C VAL A 51 5.51 16.57 2.47
N LEU A 52 5.07 17.56 3.24
CA LEU A 52 3.66 17.96 3.30
C LEU A 52 3.15 18.38 1.91
N ARG A 53 3.98 19.09 1.13
CA ARG A 53 3.66 19.46 -0.25
C ARG A 53 3.54 18.26 -1.16
N SER A 54 4.42 17.26 -1.02
CA SER A 54 4.37 16.02 -1.78
C SER A 54 3.11 15.21 -1.46
N ILE A 55 2.75 15.11 -0.18
CA ILE A 55 1.49 14.48 0.27
C ILE A 55 0.30 15.24 -0.32
N GLN A 56 0.28 16.59 -0.22
CA GLN A 56 -0.80 17.42 -0.77
C GLN A 56 -0.93 17.26 -2.28
N GLN A 57 0.18 17.11 -3.01
CA GLN A 57 0.15 16.90 -4.45
C GLN A 57 -0.57 15.62 -4.83
N MET A 58 -0.37 14.52 -4.09
CA MET A 58 -1.13 13.29 -4.31
C MET A 58 -2.62 13.47 -3.98
N TYR A 59 -2.94 14.05 -2.81
CA TYR A 59 -4.34 14.27 -2.42
C TYR A 59 -5.06 15.35 -3.23
N GLY A 60 -4.33 16.23 -3.90
CA GLY A 60 -4.87 17.29 -4.76
C GLY A 60 -5.00 16.91 -6.24
N SER A 61 -4.61 15.68 -6.62
CA SER A 61 -4.62 15.22 -8.01
C SER A 61 -5.76 14.22 -8.27
N GLY A 62 -6.07 14.00 -9.56
CA GLY A 62 -7.04 13.01 -10.00
C GLY A 62 -8.49 13.32 -9.63
N ARG A 63 -9.37 12.35 -9.87
CA ARG A 63 -10.82 12.53 -9.64
C ARG A 63 -11.22 12.54 -8.16
N LEU A 64 -10.35 12.04 -7.27
CA LEU A 64 -10.56 12.11 -5.83
C LEU A 64 -9.85 13.31 -5.18
N ALA A 65 -9.42 14.28 -5.99
CA ALA A 65 -8.76 15.47 -5.49
C ALA A 65 -9.57 16.16 -4.39
N ASN A 66 -8.90 16.52 -3.30
CA ASN A 66 -9.47 17.26 -2.15
C ASN A 66 -10.63 16.54 -1.44
N THR A 67 -10.77 15.23 -1.59
CA THR A 67 -11.73 14.42 -0.82
C THR A 67 -11.12 13.78 0.42
N GLY A 68 -9.78 13.70 0.49
CA GLY A 68 -9.05 12.93 1.50
C GLY A 68 -8.93 11.44 1.19
N TYR A 69 -9.41 11.01 0.02
CA TYR A 69 -9.19 9.67 -0.50
C TYR A 69 -8.11 9.66 -1.56
N LEU A 70 -7.43 8.52 -1.72
CA LEU A 70 -6.43 8.29 -2.75
C LEU A 70 -6.79 7.10 -3.62
N SER A 71 -6.67 7.28 -4.93
CA SER A 71 -6.68 6.22 -5.93
C SER A 71 -5.30 6.18 -6.60
N ILE A 72 -4.51 5.16 -6.31
CA ILE A 72 -3.17 5.00 -6.87
C ILE A 72 -3.19 3.75 -7.75
N LEU A 73 -2.73 3.85 -9.00
CA LEU A 73 -2.53 2.70 -9.88
C LEU A 73 -1.14 2.12 -9.65
N PRO A 74 -0.99 0.96 -8.96
CA PRO A 74 0.30 0.30 -8.83
C PRO A 74 0.47 -0.77 -9.91
N VAL A 75 1.51 -0.64 -10.74
CA VAL A 75 1.90 -1.67 -11.72
C VAL A 75 3.39 -1.94 -11.55
N ASP A 76 3.72 -2.83 -10.62
CA ASP A 76 5.08 -3.26 -10.30
C ASP A 76 5.29 -4.77 -10.45
N GLN A 77 4.35 -5.44 -11.13
CA GLN A 77 4.48 -6.85 -11.50
C GLN A 77 5.65 -7.05 -12.46
N GLY A 78 6.05 -8.30 -12.59
CA GLY A 78 7.17 -8.68 -13.45
C GLY A 78 8.50 -8.82 -12.70
N ILE A 79 8.51 -8.61 -11.39
CA ILE A 79 9.64 -8.84 -10.50
C ILE A 79 9.29 -9.95 -9.50
N GLU A 80 8.33 -9.71 -8.60
CA GLU A 80 7.84 -10.70 -7.64
C GLU A 80 6.98 -11.79 -8.31
N HIS A 81 6.32 -11.43 -9.40
CA HIS A 81 5.47 -12.31 -10.21
C HIS A 81 5.97 -12.31 -11.64
N SER A 82 5.70 -13.41 -12.38
CA SER A 82 6.05 -13.49 -13.79
C SER A 82 5.40 -12.35 -14.58
N ALA A 83 6.20 -11.56 -15.29
CA ALA A 83 5.70 -10.51 -16.18
C ALA A 83 4.74 -11.08 -17.24
N ALA A 84 5.15 -12.17 -17.89
CA ALA A 84 4.34 -12.81 -18.90
C ALA A 84 2.96 -13.23 -18.37
N HIS A 85 2.92 -13.90 -17.22
CA HIS A 85 1.66 -14.34 -16.62
C HIS A 85 0.80 -13.16 -16.13
N SER A 86 1.43 -12.19 -15.50
CA SER A 86 0.71 -11.03 -14.91
C SER A 86 0.14 -10.11 -15.98
N PHE A 87 0.83 -9.94 -17.11
CA PHE A 87 0.43 -9.00 -18.16
C PHE A 87 -0.31 -9.66 -19.32
N ALA A 88 -0.36 -11.01 -19.38
CA ALA A 88 -1.11 -11.70 -20.44
C ALA A 88 -2.59 -11.26 -20.57
N PRO A 89 -3.32 -10.97 -19.48
CA PRO A 89 -4.70 -10.46 -19.58
C PRO A 89 -4.79 -9.05 -20.16
N ASN A 90 -3.73 -8.24 -20.01
CA ASN A 90 -3.61 -6.90 -20.56
C ASN A 90 -2.17 -6.63 -21.01
N PRO A 91 -1.79 -7.01 -22.26
CA PRO A 91 -0.43 -6.85 -22.77
C PRO A 91 0.07 -5.40 -22.84
N ASP A 92 -0.82 -4.41 -22.82
CA ASP A 92 -0.45 -3.00 -22.79
C ASP A 92 0.39 -2.63 -21.54
N TYR A 93 0.33 -3.44 -20.48
CA TYR A 93 1.20 -3.28 -19.31
C TYR A 93 2.69 -3.54 -19.55
N PHE A 94 3.07 -4.08 -20.71
CA PHE A 94 4.48 -4.11 -21.14
C PHE A 94 4.95 -2.73 -21.65
N ASP A 95 4.04 -1.83 -21.99
CA ASP A 95 4.36 -0.46 -22.37
C ASP A 95 4.26 0.48 -21.17
N SER A 96 5.39 1.07 -20.79
CA SER A 96 5.45 2.02 -19.66
C SER A 96 4.54 3.23 -19.86
N GLU A 97 4.38 3.67 -21.10
CA GLU A 97 3.52 4.82 -21.40
C GLU A 97 2.05 4.47 -21.24
N ALA A 98 1.62 3.29 -21.72
CA ALA A 98 0.24 2.82 -21.58
C ALA A 98 -0.17 2.70 -20.09
N ILE A 99 0.75 2.30 -19.20
CA ILE A 99 0.48 2.27 -17.74
C ILE A 99 0.15 3.67 -17.22
N VAL A 100 0.93 4.68 -17.60
CA VAL A 100 0.74 6.05 -17.12
C VAL A 100 -0.50 6.69 -17.75
N GLU A 101 -0.74 6.45 -19.05
CA GLU A 101 -1.96 6.90 -19.73
C GLU A 101 -3.20 6.34 -19.07
N LEU A 102 -3.22 5.06 -18.76
CA LEU A 102 -4.33 4.43 -18.05
C LEU A 102 -4.58 5.09 -16.68
N ALA A 103 -3.52 5.40 -15.92
CA ALA A 103 -3.67 6.08 -14.63
C ALA A 103 -4.28 7.48 -14.78
N VAL A 104 -3.88 8.23 -15.81
CA VAL A 104 -4.42 9.56 -16.11
C VAL A 104 -5.87 9.47 -16.57
N GLU A 105 -6.20 8.58 -17.49
CA GLU A 105 -7.57 8.36 -17.99
C GLU A 105 -8.52 7.90 -16.90
N ALA A 106 -8.05 7.02 -16.01
CA ALA A 106 -8.80 6.56 -14.85
C ALA A 106 -8.96 7.65 -13.77
N GLY A 107 -8.28 8.80 -13.92
CA GLY A 107 -8.31 9.88 -12.93
C GLY A 107 -7.67 9.48 -11.60
N CYS A 108 -6.63 8.67 -11.63
CA CYS A 108 -5.89 8.30 -10.43
C CYS A 108 -5.17 9.51 -9.82
N ASN A 109 -4.99 9.51 -8.50
CA ASN A 109 -4.24 10.53 -7.79
C ASN A 109 -2.72 10.40 -8.00
N ALA A 110 -2.26 9.17 -8.24
CA ALA A 110 -0.86 8.87 -8.51
C ALA A 110 -0.73 7.57 -9.30
N VAL A 111 0.42 7.39 -9.93
CA VAL A 111 0.84 6.11 -10.51
C VAL A 111 2.07 5.61 -9.78
N CYS A 112 2.10 4.31 -9.48
CA CYS A 112 3.22 3.68 -8.80
C CYS A 112 3.79 2.56 -9.68
N SER A 113 5.10 2.60 -9.93
CA SER A 113 5.80 1.52 -10.64
C SER A 113 7.27 1.48 -10.25
N THR A 114 8.05 0.68 -10.97
CA THR A 114 9.49 0.58 -10.78
C THR A 114 10.22 1.82 -11.29
N LEU A 115 11.45 2.01 -10.85
CA LEU A 115 12.30 3.12 -11.32
C LEU A 115 12.44 3.11 -12.85
N GLY A 116 12.72 1.95 -13.45
CA GLY A 116 12.92 1.84 -14.89
C GLY A 116 11.68 2.15 -15.71
N VAL A 117 10.51 1.68 -15.27
CA VAL A 117 9.23 1.94 -15.94
C VAL A 117 8.90 3.44 -15.91
N LEU A 118 8.88 4.05 -14.73
CA LEU A 118 8.54 5.47 -14.59
C LEU A 118 9.62 6.37 -15.20
N GLY A 119 10.90 6.02 -15.05
CA GLY A 119 12.02 6.80 -15.60
C GLY A 119 12.00 6.89 -17.12
N SER A 120 11.54 5.86 -17.83
CA SER A 120 11.44 5.87 -19.29
C SER A 120 10.45 6.91 -19.84
N VAL A 121 9.48 7.32 -19.03
CA VAL A 121 8.37 8.24 -19.41
C VAL A 121 8.31 9.52 -18.59
N ALA A 122 9.22 9.69 -17.61
CA ALA A 122 9.15 10.77 -16.63
C ALA A 122 9.10 12.18 -17.26
N ARG A 123 9.92 12.44 -18.29
CA ARG A 123 9.95 13.76 -18.96
C ARG A 123 8.61 14.13 -19.57
N LYS A 124 7.83 13.15 -20.03
CA LYS A 124 6.53 13.38 -20.64
C LYS A 124 5.40 13.46 -19.63
N TRP A 125 5.51 12.77 -18.49
CA TRP A 125 4.36 12.51 -17.64
C TRP A 125 4.47 12.99 -16.18
N ALA A 126 5.68 13.16 -15.62
CA ALA A 126 5.83 13.48 -14.20
C ALA A 126 5.17 14.81 -13.76
N HIS A 127 4.96 15.73 -14.70
CA HIS A 127 4.24 16.98 -14.45
C HIS A 127 2.71 16.87 -14.60
N ARG A 128 2.19 15.72 -15.06
CA ARG A 128 0.76 15.51 -15.34
C ARG A 128 0.08 14.64 -14.29
N ILE A 129 0.82 13.72 -13.68
CA ILE A 129 0.35 12.84 -12.61
C ILE A 129 1.48 12.60 -11.62
N PRO A 130 1.22 12.65 -10.30
CA PRO A 130 2.22 12.31 -9.28
C PRO A 130 2.78 10.90 -9.47
N PHE A 131 4.13 10.79 -9.44
CA PHE A 131 4.84 9.53 -9.52
C PHE A 131 5.22 9.04 -8.12
N MET A 132 5.03 7.75 -7.89
CA MET A 132 5.53 7.01 -6.74
C MET A 132 6.46 5.90 -7.22
N VAL A 133 7.73 5.93 -6.81
CA VAL A 133 8.67 4.87 -7.16
C VAL A 133 8.65 3.77 -6.12
N LYS A 134 8.32 2.55 -6.52
CA LYS A 134 8.48 1.37 -5.68
C LYS A 134 9.95 0.97 -5.69
N VAL A 135 10.61 1.07 -4.52
CA VAL A 135 12.07 0.99 -4.43
C VAL A 135 12.61 -0.40 -4.13
N ASN A 136 11.80 -1.29 -3.55
CA ASN A 136 12.22 -2.65 -3.25
C ASN A 136 11.22 -3.69 -3.75
N HIS A 137 11.72 -4.87 -4.05
CA HIS A 137 10.95 -6.00 -4.53
C HIS A 137 11.58 -7.31 -4.10
N ASN A 138 10.77 -8.34 -3.94
CA ASN A 138 11.22 -9.73 -3.98
C ASN A 138 11.37 -10.13 -5.44
N GLN A 139 12.48 -10.74 -5.82
CA GLN A 139 12.69 -11.13 -7.22
C GLN A 139 12.41 -12.63 -7.45
N LEU A 140 11.60 -12.91 -8.46
CA LEU A 140 11.07 -14.24 -8.77
C LEU A 140 12.16 -15.30 -9.03
N LEU A 141 13.29 -14.92 -9.60
CA LEU A 141 14.30 -15.86 -10.11
C LEU A 141 15.23 -16.41 -9.04
N THR A 142 15.25 -15.84 -7.82
CA THR A 142 16.19 -16.27 -6.76
C THR A 142 15.85 -17.67 -6.25
N ALA A 143 14.64 -17.87 -5.77
CA ALA A 143 14.15 -19.17 -5.34
C ALA A 143 12.64 -19.08 -5.11
N PRO A 144 11.89 -20.17 -5.27
CA PRO A 144 10.49 -20.16 -4.92
C PRO A 144 10.33 -19.93 -3.41
N ASN A 145 9.39 -19.05 -3.03
CA ASN A 145 8.97 -18.78 -1.66
C ASN A 145 9.96 -18.01 -0.76
N VAL A 146 10.95 -17.35 -1.30
CA VAL A 146 11.75 -16.39 -0.54
C VAL A 146 11.00 -15.05 -0.51
N HIS A 147 10.82 -14.50 0.69
CA HIS A 147 10.14 -13.22 0.91
C HIS A 147 11.13 -12.08 1.20
N GLU A 148 12.36 -12.22 0.73
CA GLU A 148 13.38 -11.19 0.87
C GLU A 148 13.09 -10.03 -0.07
N GLN A 149 12.97 -8.84 0.50
CA GLN A 149 12.87 -7.61 -0.28
C GLN A 149 14.26 -7.00 -0.45
N ILE A 150 14.65 -6.74 -1.69
CA ILE A 150 15.92 -6.10 -2.03
C ILE A 150 15.68 -4.77 -2.74
N LEU A 151 16.60 -3.81 -2.59
CA LEU A 151 16.48 -2.50 -3.21
C LEU A 151 16.82 -2.56 -4.69
N PHE A 152 15.96 -1.99 -5.51
CA PHE A 152 16.13 -1.78 -6.96
C PHE A 152 16.30 -0.31 -7.33
N ALA A 153 16.06 0.61 -6.39
CA ALA A 153 16.17 2.04 -6.62
C ALA A 153 16.61 2.76 -5.36
N SER A 154 17.21 3.94 -5.52
CA SER A 154 17.51 4.87 -4.44
C SER A 154 16.48 6.00 -4.36
N VAL A 155 16.46 6.70 -3.23
CA VAL A 155 15.67 7.91 -3.02
C VAL A 155 16.10 9.02 -4.00
N ASP A 156 17.41 9.21 -4.19
CA ASP A 156 17.92 10.24 -5.10
C ASP A 156 17.49 10.01 -6.54
N GLN A 157 17.53 8.76 -7.02
CA GLN A 157 17.03 8.43 -8.35
C GLN A 157 15.52 8.73 -8.51
N ALA A 158 14.72 8.45 -7.48
CA ALA A 158 13.30 8.77 -7.49
C ALA A 158 13.06 10.28 -7.50
N TRP A 159 13.80 11.02 -6.66
CA TRP A 159 13.72 12.47 -6.60
C TRP A 159 14.13 13.14 -7.92
N ASP A 160 15.26 12.72 -8.51
CA ASP A 160 15.79 13.26 -9.77
C ASP A 160 14.82 13.09 -10.96
N MET A 161 13.99 12.04 -10.93
CA MET A 161 12.98 11.83 -11.97
C MET A 161 11.69 12.64 -11.74
N GLY A 162 11.57 13.33 -10.61
CA GLY A 162 10.40 14.14 -10.26
C GLY A 162 9.30 13.36 -9.55
N ALA A 163 9.61 12.23 -8.90
CA ALA A 163 8.66 11.55 -8.04
C ALA A 163 8.30 12.40 -6.82
N VAL A 164 7.09 12.22 -6.31
CA VAL A 164 6.62 12.87 -5.08
C VAL A 164 6.62 11.91 -3.89
N ALA A 165 6.74 10.63 -4.15
CA ALA A 165 6.75 9.60 -3.12
C ALA A 165 7.64 8.43 -3.50
N ILE A 166 8.09 7.71 -2.48
CA ILE A 166 8.62 6.35 -2.62
C ILE A 166 7.69 5.36 -1.96
N GLY A 167 7.65 4.16 -2.50
CA GLY A 167 6.94 3.02 -1.93
C GLY A 167 7.89 1.88 -1.60
N ALA A 168 7.68 1.21 -0.49
CA ALA A 168 8.43 0.03 -0.11
C ALA A 168 7.51 -1.07 0.42
N THR A 169 7.95 -2.32 0.37
CA THR A 169 7.29 -3.45 1.03
C THR A 169 8.16 -3.95 2.18
N ILE A 170 7.51 -4.31 3.28
CA ILE A 170 8.10 -5.16 4.32
C ILE A 170 7.19 -6.38 4.49
N TYR A 171 7.80 -7.56 4.47
CA TYR A 171 7.12 -8.80 4.80
C TYR A 171 7.31 -9.11 6.28
N PHE A 172 6.44 -8.53 7.11
CA PHE A 172 6.50 -8.67 8.56
C PHE A 172 6.35 -10.13 8.99
N GLY A 173 7.28 -10.55 9.84
CA GLY A 173 7.36 -11.93 10.34
C GLY A 173 8.12 -12.90 9.42
N SER A 174 8.65 -12.45 8.28
CA SER A 174 9.63 -13.22 7.50
C SER A 174 11.00 -13.23 8.18
N ASP A 175 11.86 -14.16 7.76
CA ASP A 175 13.24 -14.26 8.29
C ASP A 175 14.06 -12.97 8.04
N ASP A 176 13.77 -12.24 6.98
CA ASP A 176 14.44 -10.99 6.60
C ASP A 176 13.82 -9.73 7.21
N CYS A 177 12.70 -9.84 7.91
CA CYS A 177 11.93 -8.71 8.41
C CYS A 177 12.76 -7.68 9.20
N ASN A 178 13.65 -8.14 10.08
CA ASN A 178 14.46 -7.22 10.90
C ASN A 178 15.46 -6.43 10.07
N ARG A 179 16.04 -7.03 9.03
CA ARG A 179 16.93 -6.36 8.09
C ARG A 179 16.14 -5.35 7.25
N GLU A 180 14.99 -5.75 6.74
CA GLU A 180 14.11 -4.89 5.96
C GLU A 180 13.64 -3.67 6.75
N LEU A 181 13.25 -3.86 8.02
CA LEU A 181 12.87 -2.76 8.92
C LEU A 181 13.98 -1.70 9.03
N GLN A 182 15.22 -2.12 9.29
CA GLN A 182 16.35 -1.20 9.41
C GLN A 182 16.65 -0.49 8.10
N GLN A 183 16.62 -1.22 6.98
CA GLN A 183 16.89 -0.68 5.66
C GLN A 183 15.84 0.35 5.24
N ILE A 184 14.56 0.04 5.47
CA ILE A 184 13.46 0.93 5.08
C ILE A 184 13.35 2.13 6.02
N ALA A 185 13.66 1.99 7.32
CA ALA A 185 13.72 3.12 8.23
C ALA A 185 14.73 4.18 7.76
N ALA A 186 15.95 3.77 7.43
CA ALA A 186 16.98 4.66 6.89
C ALA A 186 16.59 5.27 5.53
N LEU A 187 15.92 4.49 4.70
CA LEU A 187 15.45 4.96 3.39
C LEU A 187 14.31 5.97 3.52
N PHE A 188 13.40 5.80 4.48
CA PHE A 188 12.32 6.74 4.76
C PHE A 188 12.84 8.06 5.35
N GLU A 189 13.82 8.00 6.25
CA GLU A 189 14.54 9.19 6.73
C GLU A 189 15.10 9.99 5.54
N HIS A 190 15.87 9.33 4.66
CA HIS A 190 16.42 9.98 3.48
C HIS A 190 15.35 10.54 2.53
N ALA A 191 14.22 9.84 2.36
CA ALA A 191 13.09 10.32 1.56
C ALA A 191 12.50 11.61 2.14
N HIS A 192 12.31 11.67 3.46
CA HIS A 192 11.83 12.88 4.12
C HIS A 192 12.84 14.05 3.99
N ASP A 193 14.12 13.80 4.07
CA ASP A 193 15.16 14.81 3.83
C ASP A 193 15.09 15.39 2.43
N ARG A 194 14.72 14.56 1.44
CA ARG A 194 14.49 14.98 0.05
C ARG A 194 13.09 15.56 -0.20
N GLY A 195 12.22 15.56 0.78
CA GLY A 195 10.84 16.07 0.65
C GLY A 195 9.88 15.12 -0.05
N LEU A 196 10.22 13.82 -0.14
CA LEU A 196 9.34 12.79 -0.69
C LEU A 196 8.46 12.20 0.42
N ALA A 197 7.20 11.93 0.08
CA ALA A 197 6.32 11.14 0.94
C ALA A 197 6.71 9.66 0.92
N THR A 198 6.39 8.94 1.98
CA THR A 198 6.71 7.52 2.14
C THR A 198 5.46 6.67 2.25
N VAL A 199 5.41 5.59 1.48
CA VAL A 199 4.29 4.65 1.46
C VAL A 199 4.81 3.24 1.73
N LEU A 200 4.25 2.57 2.74
CA LEU A 200 4.66 1.22 3.10
C LEU A 200 3.57 0.19 2.81
N TRP A 201 3.92 -0.84 2.04
CA TRP A 201 3.13 -2.06 1.92
C TRP A 201 3.42 -2.95 3.12
N CYS A 202 2.46 -3.04 4.05
CA CYS A 202 2.56 -3.84 5.26
C CYS A 202 1.90 -5.20 5.03
N TYR A 203 2.71 -6.23 4.79
CA TYR A 203 2.21 -7.57 4.60
C TYR A 203 2.81 -8.54 5.61
N LEU A 204 1.99 -9.39 6.18
CA LEU A 204 2.45 -10.49 7.02
C LEU A 204 2.95 -11.65 6.17
N ARG A 205 4.10 -12.21 6.54
CA ARG A 205 4.68 -13.41 5.90
C ARG A 205 5.43 -14.22 6.95
N ASN A 206 4.70 -15.10 7.63
CA ASN A 206 5.28 -16.04 8.56
C ASN A 206 4.50 -17.37 8.47
N PRO A 207 5.18 -18.51 8.24
CA PRO A 207 4.51 -19.80 8.12
C PRO A 207 3.61 -20.14 9.31
N ILE A 208 3.95 -19.66 10.52
CA ILE A 208 3.18 -19.93 11.74
C ILE A 208 1.81 -19.23 11.75
N PHE A 209 1.61 -18.22 10.91
CA PHE A 209 0.32 -17.54 10.77
C PHE A 209 -0.68 -18.34 9.94
N LYS A 210 -0.22 -19.40 9.27
CA LYS A 210 -1.11 -20.34 8.57
C LYS A 210 -1.25 -21.61 9.40
N GLN A 211 -2.39 -21.77 10.00
CA GLN A 211 -2.76 -22.92 10.82
C GLN A 211 -3.72 -23.83 10.06
N PRO A 212 -3.91 -25.10 10.47
CA PRO A 212 -4.87 -26.00 9.83
C PRO A 212 -6.30 -25.45 9.79
N GLU A 213 -6.69 -24.69 10.81
CA GLU A 213 -8.04 -24.16 11.00
C GLU A 213 -8.29 -22.86 10.18
N ALA A 214 -7.26 -22.02 10.02
CA ALA A 214 -7.40 -20.72 9.37
C ALA A 214 -6.07 -20.10 8.95
N ASP A 215 -6.16 -19.15 8.03
CA ASP A 215 -5.06 -18.27 7.66
C ASP A 215 -5.17 -16.92 8.40
N TYR A 216 -4.22 -16.69 9.29
CA TYR A 216 -4.15 -15.49 10.14
C TYR A 216 -3.33 -14.33 9.55
N HIS A 217 -2.85 -14.44 8.31
CA HIS A 217 -2.11 -13.35 7.66
C HIS A 217 -2.94 -12.06 7.44
N LEU A 218 -4.27 -12.14 7.62
CA LEU A 218 -5.16 -10.99 7.56
C LEU A 218 -5.78 -10.64 8.91
N SER A 219 -5.37 -11.29 10.00
CA SER A 219 -5.92 -11.00 11.33
C SER A 219 -5.74 -9.54 11.71
N ALA A 220 -6.78 -8.91 12.23
CA ALA A 220 -6.80 -7.49 12.55
C ALA A 220 -5.73 -7.12 13.58
N ASP A 221 -5.52 -7.93 14.60
CA ASP A 221 -4.52 -7.76 15.64
C ASP A 221 -3.08 -7.84 15.10
N LEU A 222 -2.77 -8.88 14.28
CA LEU A 222 -1.44 -9.04 13.68
C LEU A 222 -1.16 -7.96 12.62
N THR A 223 -2.14 -7.65 11.77
CA THR A 223 -2.01 -6.58 10.78
C THR A 223 -1.92 -5.21 11.42
N GLY A 224 -2.65 -4.97 12.51
CA GLY A 224 -2.54 -3.77 13.32
C GLY A 224 -1.13 -3.57 13.89
N GLN A 225 -0.48 -4.64 14.36
CA GLN A 225 0.91 -4.60 14.80
C GLN A 225 1.86 -4.24 13.64
N ALA A 226 1.68 -4.82 12.46
CA ALA A 226 2.48 -4.47 11.29
C ALA A 226 2.31 -3.00 10.88
N VAL A 227 1.08 -2.48 10.92
CA VAL A 227 0.79 -1.05 10.68
C VAL A 227 1.51 -0.17 11.70
N HIS A 228 1.46 -0.52 12.98
CA HIS A 228 2.13 0.23 14.04
C HIS A 228 3.66 0.27 13.83
N LEU A 229 4.27 -0.86 13.45
CA LEU A 229 5.69 -0.90 13.09
C LEU A 229 5.99 -0.01 11.87
N GLY A 230 5.13 -0.02 10.84
CA GLY A 230 5.27 0.84 9.68
C GLY A 230 5.24 2.33 10.01
N VAL A 231 4.32 2.74 10.86
CA VAL A 231 4.26 4.13 11.36
C VAL A 231 5.50 4.46 12.20
N THR A 232 5.95 3.53 13.03
CA THR A 232 7.13 3.70 13.90
C THR A 232 8.41 3.99 13.09
N ILE A 233 8.56 3.42 11.90
CA ILE A 233 9.71 3.67 11.01
C ILE A 233 9.49 4.84 10.04
N GLY A 234 8.43 5.64 10.22
CA GLY A 234 8.22 6.88 9.48
C GLY A 234 7.40 6.76 8.20
N ALA A 235 6.59 5.71 8.02
CA ALA A 235 5.67 5.69 6.90
C ALA A 235 4.57 6.76 7.04
N ASP A 236 4.34 7.55 5.99
CA ASP A 236 3.26 8.54 5.93
C ASP A 236 1.93 7.90 5.57
N ILE A 237 1.98 6.90 4.69
CA ILE A 237 0.82 6.17 4.21
C ILE A 237 1.09 4.67 4.33
N ILE A 238 0.13 3.94 4.86
CA ILE A 238 0.18 2.48 4.97
C ILE A 238 -0.78 1.86 3.95
N LYS A 239 -0.26 0.98 3.11
CA LYS A 239 -1.07 0.10 2.25
C LYS A 239 -1.18 -1.26 2.91
N GLN A 240 -2.40 -1.69 3.17
CA GLN A 240 -2.71 -2.94 3.81
C GLN A 240 -3.92 -3.63 3.17
N LYS A 241 -4.00 -4.93 3.28
CA LYS A 241 -5.21 -5.69 2.94
C LYS A 241 -6.29 -5.45 4.01
N LEU A 242 -7.55 -5.59 3.63
CA LEU A 242 -8.66 -5.50 4.59
C LEU A 242 -8.48 -6.57 5.67
N PRO A 243 -8.51 -6.19 6.96
CA PRO A 243 -8.30 -7.11 8.06
C PRO A 243 -9.51 -8.00 8.32
N ALA A 244 -9.26 -9.18 8.89
CA ALA A 244 -10.27 -10.11 9.37
C ALA A 244 -10.23 -10.18 10.90
N ASN A 245 -11.38 -10.16 11.54
CA ASN A 245 -11.48 -10.37 12.99
C ASN A 245 -11.56 -11.86 13.27
N ASN A 246 -10.41 -12.54 13.37
CA ASN A 246 -10.32 -14.00 13.51
C ASN A 246 -9.29 -14.51 14.54
N GLY A 247 -8.72 -13.63 15.37
CA GLY A 247 -7.90 -14.03 16.51
C GLY A 247 -6.48 -14.51 16.18
N GLY A 248 -5.69 -13.68 15.53
CA GLY A 248 -4.31 -14.01 15.16
C GLY A 248 -3.37 -14.20 16.35
N TYR A 249 -3.32 -13.27 17.30
CA TYR A 249 -2.46 -13.41 18.49
C TYR A 249 -2.74 -14.68 19.30
N PRO A 250 -3.99 -15.01 19.65
CA PRO A 250 -4.30 -16.26 20.34
C PRO A 250 -3.83 -17.50 19.58
N ALA A 251 -4.04 -17.52 18.26
CA ALA A 251 -3.63 -18.65 17.43
C ALA A 251 -2.10 -18.82 17.40
N VAL A 252 -1.36 -17.71 17.24
CA VAL A 252 0.11 -17.73 17.25
C VAL A 252 0.65 -18.10 18.63
N ALA A 253 0.07 -17.54 19.71
CA ALA A 253 0.44 -17.88 21.09
C ALA A 253 0.28 -19.38 21.36
N LYS A 254 -0.84 -19.96 20.97
CA LYS A 254 -1.10 -21.39 21.08
C LYS A 254 -0.08 -22.23 20.29
N ALA A 255 0.21 -21.84 19.06
CA ALA A 255 1.17 -22.54 18.20
C ALA A 255 2.61 -22.51 18.75
N LEU A 256 3.00 -21.40 19.41
CA LEU A 256 4.32 -21.22 20.01
C LEU A 256 4.41 -21.76 21.45
N GLY A 257 3.30 -22.13 22.07
CA GLY A 257 3.24 -22.44 23.49
C GLY A 257 3.58 -21.25 24.39
N GLN A 258 3.32 -20.03 23.93
CA GLN A 258 3.60 -18.76 24.62
C GLN A 258 2.31 -18.01 24.90
N SER A 259 2.33 -17.21 25.97
CA SER A 259 1.26 -16.24 26.26
C SER A 259 1.79 -14.84 26.02
N PHE A 260 1.08 -14.01 25.25
CA PHE A 260 1.41 -12.60 25.10
C PHE A 260 0.79 -11.72 26.18
N GLY A 261 0.23 -12.33 27.23
CA GLY A 261 -0.34 -11.62 28.39
C GLY A 261 -1.62 -10.82 28.08
N MET A 262 -2.23 -11.07 26.93
CA MET A 262 -3.45 -10.38 26.49
C MET A 262 -4.64 -11.34 26.54
N THR A 263 -5.73 -10.89 27.13
CA THR A 263 -7.00 -11.64 27.08
C THR A 263 -7.75 -11.29 25.81
N ASP A 264 -8.26 -12.29 25.12
CA ASP A 264 -8.93 -12.20 23.81
C ASP A 264 -10.02 -11.11 23.75
N ASP A 265 -10.76 -10.94 24.80
CA ASP A 265 -11.92 -10.05 24.87
C ASP A 265 -11.59 -8.56 24.71
N ARG A 266 -10.39 -8.12 25.12
CA ARG A 266 -10.01 -6.71 25.04
C ARG A 266 -9.56 -6.28 23.63
N ILE A 267 -8.81 -7.13 22.93
CA ILE A 267 -8.31 -6.80 21.59
C ILE A 267 -9.47 -6.68 20.61
N TYR A 268 -10.48 -7.54 20.75
CA TYR A 268 -11.60 -7.59 19.81
C TYR A 268 -12.71 -6.60 20.11
N SER A 269 -12.92 -6.23 21.37
CA SER A 269 -13.94 -5.26 21.74
C SER A 269 -13.56 -3.82 21.37
N GLU A 270 -12.26 -3.53 21.24
CA GLU A 270 -11.77 -2.19 20.89
C GLU A 270 -11.50 -2.02 19.39
N LEU A 271 -11.32 -3.13 18.65
CA LEU A 271 -11.06 -3.12 17.19
C LEU A 271 -12.31 -3.47 16.36
N SER A 272 -13.37 -3.92 16.95
CA SER A 272 -14.65 -4.22 16.32
C SER A 272 -15.63 -3.04 16.49
#